data_48ab3079458fec86eaa7e18d585cb0f5
#
_entry.id   48ab3079458fec86eaa7e18d585cb0f5
#
_cell.length_a   1.000
_cell.length_b   1.000
_cell.length_c   1.000
_cell.angle_alpha   90.00
_cell.angle_beta   90.00
_cell.angle_gamma   90.00
#
_symmetry.space_group_name_H-M   'P 1'
#
loop_
_entity.id
_entity.type
_entity.pdbx_description
1 polymer ?
#
loop_
_entity_poly.entity_id
_entity_poly.type
_entity_poly.pdbx_seq_one_letter_code
_entity_poly.pdbx_strand_id
1 'polypeptide(L)'
;MIGNLNIANSNRKDTNIKFTKDQEIAVHELIEFLAQPWDEKKYINALCGAGGTGKTFVIKYVINNCKWSGGVIGCAAPTHKACRVLSNSIGGKEVNTIQSLFGFRLDVNIENFDPENPAFNPVGKDKLDGLKVLIIDEASMLNAKLVKYISNKCKKLQIKVIMLGDSSQLPPVNEKTSQAFLIASNTYYLKEVVRQGDNNPISKLLKLLREDIDNKNGWRFLDYISKNRQDYNEETKGFYVCGQTEFSDLIDTCFNDEEYTKNIDLYRIIAYTNSRVAQWNNHVRHMIIQDADKSLITRNDLIMSYTTVVNVFNDIIINNSEEYIVKDIVDTIDNDYEFKGFLIKFQAIHGGAITQPLFVIDHYDNYTFQMYYKKLTSLIDDAKKASSSERGSKWKQYFDFKRKYLIASNITNSNGKILFSRDLDYGFAITSHRAQGSTYKNVFVDINNMIYDKYGHPYTNRDEMLRRLYVACSRASNQLVLSYGK
;
A
#
# COMPACT_ATOMS: atom_id res chain seq x y z
N MET A 1 16.38 28.33 -33.13
CA MET A 1 16.16 29.58 -32.36
C MET A 1 15.04 29.27 -31.37
N ILE A 2 15.40 28.88 -30.16
CA ILE A 2 14.42 28.66 -29.10
C ILE A 2 14.50 29.89 -28.21
N GLY A 3 13.42 30.68 -28.28
CA GLY A 3 13.34 31.97 -27.58
C GLY A 3 13.31 31.80 -26.07
N ASN A 4 14.03 32.69 -25.40
CA ASN A 4 13.93 32.92 -23.96
C ASN A 4 12.48 33.24 -23.55
N LEU A 5 11.79 32.28 -22.95
CA LEU A 5 10.50 32.53 -22.33
C LEU A 5 10.75 33.22 -20.96
N ASN A 6 10.53 34.55 -20.99
CA ASN A 6 10.38 35.34 -19.77
C ASN A 6 9.16 34.84 -18.98
N ILE A 7 9.40 34.04 -17.95
CA ILE A 7 8.37 33.75 -16.94
C ILE A 7 8.14 35.02 -16.14
N ALA A 8 6.97 35.63 -16.34
CA ALA A 8 6.55 36.84 -15.68
C ALA A 8 6.70 36.75 -14.15
N ASN A 9 7.35 37.74 -13.58
CA ASN A 9 7.55 38.00 -12.18
C ASN A 9 6.31 37.74 -11.32
N SER A 10 6.34 36.65 -10.53
CA SER A 10 5.64 36.58 -9.26
C SER A 10 6.68 36.38 -8.15
N ASN A 11 6.78 37.37 -7.28
CA ASN A 11 7.66 37.42 -6.13
C ASN A 11 7.49 36.22 -5.23
N ARG A 12 8.37 35.21 -5.33
CA ARG A 12 8.73 34.27 -4.24
C ARG A 12 10.10 33.65 -4.51
N LYS A 13 10.97 33.77 -3.52
CA LYS A 13 12.33 33.25 -3.45
C LYS A 13 12.36 31.73 -3.61
N ASP A 14 12.76 31.22 -4.80
CA ASP A 14 13.32 29.89 -4.99
C ASP A 14 14.22 29.91 -6.23
N THR A 15 15.41 30.46 -6.09
CA THR A 15 16.32 30.84 -7.19
C THR A 15 17.34 29.76 -7.57
N ASN A 16 17.12 28.45 -7.26
CA ASN A 16 18.09 27.40 -7.66
C ASN A 16 17.46 26.01 -7.91
N ILE A 17 16.21 25.95 -8.36
CA ILE A 17 15.59 24.65 -8.68
C ILE A 17 16.08 24.23 -10.08
N LYS A 18 16.84 23.11 -10.18
CA LYS A 18 17.18 22.47 -11.45
C LYS A 18 16.19 21.32 -11.70
N PHE A 19 15.40 21.44 -12.74
CA PHE A 19 14.58 20.33 -13.24
C PHE A 19 15.38 19.51 -14.25
N THR A 20 15.05 18.21 -14.33
CA THR A 20 15.41 17.42 -15.51
C THR A 20 14.52 17.85 -16.70
N LYS A 21 14.90 17.48 -17.91
CA LYS A 21 14.08 17.79 -19.10
C LYS A 21 12.66 17.25 -18.99
N ASP A 22 12.51 16.03 -18.50
CA ASP A 22 11.19 15.39 -18.32
C ASP A 22 10.37 16.11 -17.25
N GLN A 23 11.00 16.55 -16.15
CA GLN A 23 10.34 17.31 -15.10
C GLN A 23 9.92 18.70 -15.60
N GLU A 24 10.77 19.40 -16.35
CA GLU A 24 10.48 20.72 -16.90
C GLU A 24 9.26 20.68 -17.82
N ILE A 25 9.22 19.71 -18.75
CA ILE A 25 8.08 19.48 -19.63
C ILE A 25 6.82 19.18 -18.79
N ALA A 26 6.89 18.27 -17.84
CA ALA A 26 5.74 17.89 -17.02
C ALA A 26 5.20 19.08 -16.20
N VAL A 27 6.08 19.90 -15.62
CA VAL A 27 5.70 21.12 -14.88
C VAL A 27 4.96 22.10 -15.80
N HIS A 28 5.55 22.41 -16.94
CA HIS A 28 4.96 23.35 -17.92
C HIS A 28 3.57 22.89 -18.36
N GLU A 29 3.47 21.68 -18.84
CA GLU A 29 2.25 21.09 -19.37
C GLU A 29 1.14 20.95 -18.30
N LEU A 30 1.49 20.57 -17.07
CA LEU A 30 0.52 20.47 -15.99
C LEU A 30 0.03 21.84 -15.51
N ILE A 31 0.89 22.87 -15.44
CA ILE A 31 0.47 24.24 -15.15
C ILE A 31 -0.44 24.78 -16.25
N GLU A 32 -0.10 24.55 -17.52
CA GLU A 32 -0.93 24.93 -18.66
C GLU A 32 -2.28 24.21 -18.62
N PHE A 33 -2.29 22.89 -18.41
CA PHE A 33 -3.52 22.10 -18.22
C PHE A 33 -4.41 22.70 -17.14
N LEU A 34 -3.85 23.09 -15.98
CA LEU A 34 -4.62 23.71 -14.91
C LEU A 34 -5.08 25.13 -15.24
N ALA A 35 -4.36 25.87 -16.09
CA ALA A 35 -4.71 27.23 -16.53
C ALA A 35 -5.87 27.25 -17.54
N GLN A 36 -6.00 26.25 -18.38
CA GLN A 36 -7.05 26.11 -19.40
C GLN A 36 -8.46 26.10 -18.76
N PRO A 37 -9.53 26.47 -19.47
CA PRO A 37 -10.90 26.18 -19.04
C PRO A 37 -11.13 24.67 -18.84
N TRP A 38 -12.17 24.30 -18.11
CA TRP A 38 -12.56 22.90 -17.97
C TRP A 38 -13.09 22.39 -19.32
N ASP A 39 -12.62 21.18 -19.71
CA ASP A 39 -13.02 20.51 -20.95
C ASP A 39 -13.44 19.06 -20.60
N GLU A 40 -14.66 18.70 -20.99
CA GLU A 40 -15.25 17.38 -20.76
C GLU A 40 -14.43 16.22 -21.31
N LYS A 41 -13.66 16.44 -22.37
CA LYS A 41 -12.83 15.42 -23.03
C LYS A 41 -11.39 15.41 -22.53
N LYS A 42 -10.95 16.47 -21.82
CA LYS A 42 -9.55 16.69 -21.45
C LYS A 42 -9.41 17.16 -20.01
N TYR A 43 -10.07 16.51 -19.06
CA TYR A 43 -10.03 16.90 -17.64
C TYR A 43 -9.18 16.00 -16.78
N ILE A 44 -8.58 14.93 -17.32
CA ILE A 44 -7.69 14.00 -16.62
C ILE A 44 -6.33 13.98 -17.29
N ASN A 45 -5.28 14.28 -16.55
CA ASN A 45 -3.91 14.07 -16.94
C ASN A 45 -3.19 13.15 -15.96
N ALA A 46 -2.10 12.53 -16.37
CA ALA A 46 -1.32 11.65 -15.51
C ALA A 46 0.17 12.05 -15.51
N LEU A 47 0.82 11.85 -14.38
CA LEU A 47 2.25 11.97 -14.19
C LEU A 47 2.79 10.61 -13.72
N CYS A 48 3.52 9.95 -14.59
CA CYS A 48 4.03 8.61 -14.38
C CYS A 48 5.55 8.62 -14.22
N GLY A 49 6.07 7.83 -13.32
CA GLY A 49 7.52 7.68 -13.13
C GLY A 49 7.86 6.77 -11.98
N ALA A 50 9.05 6.22 -12.02
CA ALA A 50 9.58 5.36 -10.97
C ALA A 50 9.73 6.08 -9.62
N GLY A 51 9.95 5.31 -8.56
CA GLY A 51 10.38 5.86 -7.27
C GLY A 51 11.67 6.70 -7.45
N GLY A 52 11.70 7.90 -6.86
CA GLY A 52 12.87 8.79 -6.96
C GLY A 52 13.00 9.63 -8.23
N THR A 53 12.04 9.57 -9.16
CA THR A 53 12.03 10.46 -10.35
C THR A 53 11.49 11.87 -10.07
N GLY A 54 11.05 12.14 -8.84
CA GLY A 54 10.60 13.46 -8.42
C GLY A 54 9.13 13.79 -8.75
N LYS A 55 8.26 12.81 -8.93
CA LYS A 55 6.80 13.05 -9.12
C LYS A 55 6.22 14.02 -8.10
N THR A 56 6.45 13.76 -6.83
CA THR A 56 5.92 14.57 -5.73
C THR A 56 6.55 15.98 -5.69
N PHE A 57 7.83 16.09 -6.10
CA PHE A 57 8.50 17.37 -6.26
C PHE A 57 7.86 18.21 -7.38
N VAL A 58 7.62 17.61 -8.55
CA VAL A 58 6.90 18.23 -9.68
C VAL A 58 5.52 18.72 -9.23
N ILE A 59 4.76 17.86 -8.56
CA ILE A 59 3.41 18.22 -8.08
C ILE A 59 3.43 19.32 -7.04
N LYS A 60 4.37 19.29 -6.09
CA LYS A 60 4.55 20.41 -5.13
C LYS A 60 4.78 21.73 -5.86
N TYR A 61 5.64 21.72 -6.88
CA TYR A 61 5.91 22.92 -7.68
C TYR A 61 4.66 23.37 -8.45
N VAL A 62 3.95 22.44 -9.09
CA VAL A 62 2.70 22.72 -9.82
C VAL A 62 1.63 23.33 -8.89
N ILE A 63 1.42 22.74 -7.70
CA ILE A 63 0.46 23.27 -6.71
C ILE A 63 0.81 24.69 -6.29
N ASN A 64 2.09 25.01 -6.13
CA ASN A 64 2.54 26.32 -5.64
C ASN A 64 2.54 27.38 -6.74
N ASN A 65 2.56 27.00 -8.01
CA ASN A 65 2.71 27.93 -9.14
C ASN A 65 1.51 27.92 -10.10
N CYS A 66 0.48 27.10 -9.87
CA CYS A 66 -0.75 27.16 -10.67
C CYS A 66 -1.66 28.32 -10.21
N LYS A 67 -2.63 28.68 -11.03
CA LYS A 67 -3.58 29.78 -10.74
C LYS A 67 -4.55 29.51 -9.57
N TRP A 68 -4.61 28.28 -9.07
CA TRP A 68 -5.57 27.88 -8.06
C TRP A 68 -4.99 28.03 -6.66
N SER A 69 -5.76 28.60 -5.73
CA SER A 69 -5.41 28.65 -4.31
C SER A 69 -5.57 27.28 -3.62
N GLY A 70 -4.90 27.09 -2.49
CA GLY A 70 -4.89 25.82 -1.78
C GLY A 70 -6.26 25.24 -1.42
N GLY A 71 -7.27 26.08 -1.16
CA GLY A 71 -8.62 25.64 -0.75
C GLY A 71 -9.45 24.95 -1.85
N VAL A 72 -9.05 25.08 -3.13
CA VAL A 72 -9.76 24.44 -4.25
C VAL A 72 -9.00 23.28 -4.86
N ILE A 73 -7.84 22.92 -4.28
CA ILE A 73 -7.02 21.77 -4.68
C ILE A 73 -7.14 20.68 -3.61
N GLY A 74 -7.82 19.60 -3.93
CA GLY A 74 -7.88 18.40 -3.11
C GLY A 74 -6.74 17.46 -3.45
N CYS A 75 -6.19 16.79 -2.42
CA CYS A 75 -5.20 15.73 -2.59
C CYS A 75 -5.70 14.43 -1.95
N ALA A 76 -5.50 13.32 -2.62
CA ALA A 76 -5.94 12.01 -2.13
C ALA A 76 -4.94 10.89 -2.45
N ALA A 77 -5.02 9.79 -1.69
CA ALA A 77 -4.28 8.56 -1.97
C ALA A 77 -5.10 7.33 -1.50
N PRO A 78 -4.78 6.11 -1.96
CA PRO A 78 -5.52 4.90 -1.59
C PRO A 78 -5.36 4.50 -0.12
N THR A 79 -4.22 4.81 0.52
CA THR A 79 -3.90 4.38 1.88
C THR A 79 -3.49 5.56 2.76
N HIS A 80 -3.69 5.44 4.08
CA HIS A 80 -3.25 6.46 5.05
C HIS A 80 -1.73 6.69 5.01
N LYS A 81 -0.95 5.63 4.79
CA LYS A 81 0.51 5.72 4.64
C LYS A 81 0.89 6.59 3.43
N ALA A 82 0.27 6.37 2.28
CA ALA A 82 0.49 7.19 1.08
C ALA A 82 0.02 8.64 1.30
N CYS A 83 -1.12 8.84 1.99
CA CYS A 83 -1.59 10.20 2.36
C CYS A 83 -0.55 10.94 3.19
N ARG A 84 0.03 10.29 4.21
CA ARG A 84 1.06 10.88 5.07
C ARG A 84 2.33 11.24 4.29
N VAL A 85 2.80 10.33 3.43
CA VAL A 85 3.98 10.57 2.57
C VAL A 85 3.74 11.74 1.64
N LEU A 86 2.60 11.79 0.96
CA LEU A 86 2.25 12.90 0.07
C LEU A 86 2.14 14.21 0.85
N SER A 87 1.42 14.24 1.98
CA SER A 87 1.24 15.42 2.83
C SER A 87 2.58 16.04 3.25
N ASN A 88 3.50 15.21 3.79
CA ASN A 88 4.84 15.67 4.18
C ASN A 88 5.61 16.26 2.98
N SER A 89 5.47 15.65 1.83
CA SER A 89 6.20 16.05 0.62
C SER A 89 5.68 17.37 0.02
N ILE A 90 4.37 17.67 0.13
CA ILE A 90 3.76 18.88 -0.41
C ILE A 90 3.64 20.01 0.62
N GLY A 91 4.37 19.94 1.73
CA GLY A 91 4.46 21.01 2.74
C GLY A 91 3.37 20.95 3.80
N GLY A 92 2.93 19.75 4.20
CA GLY A 92 1.97 19.54 5.29
C GLY A 92 0.50 19.84 4.94
N LYS A 93 0.17 19.93 3.63
CA LYS A 93 -1.21 20.08 3.18
C LYS A 93 -2.03 18.84 3.54
N GLU A 94 -3.32 19.04 3.82
CA GLU A 94 -4.25 17.93 4.07
C GLU A 94 -4.35 17.02 2.86
N VAL A 95 -4.16 15.72 3.07
CA VAL A 95 -4.35 14.67 2.09
C VAL A 95 -5.34 13.66 2.66
N ASN A 96 -6.42 13.42 1.95
CA ASN A 96 -7.47 12.51 2.37
C ASN A 96 -7.27 11.13 1.74
N THR A 97 -7.74 10.07 2.42
CA THR A 97 -7.93 8.80 1.72
C THR A 97 -9.07 8.94 0.71
N ILE A 98 -9.03 8.11 -0.34
CA ILE A 98 -10.12 8.10 -1.35
C ILE A 98 -11.47 7.81 -0.68
N GLN A 99 -11.51 6.89 0.32
CA GLN A 99 -12.72 6.62 1.07
C GLN A 99 -13.27 7.88 1.75
N SER A 100 -12.41 8.60 2.48
CA SER A 100 -12.80 9.83 3.18
C SER A 100 -13.26 10.92 2.21
N LEU A 101 -12.53 11.09 1.09
CA LEU A 101 -12.81 12.15 0.12
C LEU A 101 -14.16 11.91 -0.61
N PHE A 102 -14.49 10.67 -0.95
CA PHE A 102 -15.71 10.31 -1.67
C PHE A 102 -16.87 9.92 -0.75
N GLY A 103 -16.70 9.99 0.57
CA GLY A 103 -17.75 9.68 1.55
C GLY A 103 -18.06 8.18 1.66
N PHE A 104 -17.16 7.30 1.25
CA PHE A 104 -17.32 5.86 1.45
C PHE A 104 -17.12 5.47 2.91
N ARG A 105 -17.59 4.29 3.27
CA ARG A 105 -17.28 3.68 4.57
C ARG A 105 -15.77 3.49 4.71
N LEU A 106 -15.23 3.91 5.86
CA LEU A 106 -13.78 3.86 6.11
C LEU A 106 -13.28 2.43 6.34
N ASP A 107 -14.15 1.53 6.79
CA ASP A 107 -13.86 0.13 7.10
C ASP A 107 -13.91 -0.81 5.87
N VAL A 108 -14.18 -0.28 4.67
CA VAL A 108 -14.23 -1.07 3.44
C VAL A 108 -12.92 -0.96 2.67
N ASN A 109 -12.39 -2.10 2.23
CA ASN A 109 -11.17 -2.12 1.42
C ASN A 109 -11.44 -1.61 0.01
N ILE A 110 -10.91 -0.43 -0.31
CA ILE A 110 -11.10 0.26 -1.58
C ILE A 110 -10.45 -0.47 -2.77
N GLU A 111 -9.46 -1.33 -2.53
CA GLU A 111 -8.80 -2.12 -3.58
C GLU A 111 -9.80 -3.06 -4.29
N ASN A 112 -10.83 -3.50 -3.56
CA ASN A 112 -11.90 -4.36 -4.07
C ASN A 112 -13.16 -3.59 -4.43
N PHE A 113 -13.04 -2.28 -4.73
CA PHE A 113 -14.17 -1.43 -5.03
C PHE A 113 -15.06 -2.01 -6.13
N ASP A 114 -16.37 -2.13 -5.82
CA ASP A 114 -17.40 -2.53 -6.75
C ASP A 114 -18.67 -1.68 -6.52
N PRO A 115 -19.05 -0.82 -7.47
CA PRO A 115 -20.21 0.07 -7.32
C PRO A 115 -21.54 -0.68 -7.23
N GLU A 116 -21.60 -1.95 -7.64
CA GLU A 116 -22.79 -2.80 -7.50
C GLU A 116 -22.90 -3.43 -6.09
N ASN A 117 -21.82 -3.41 -5.33
CA ASN A 117 -21.82 -3.91 -3.95
C ASN A 117 -22.24 -2.79 -2.98
N PRO A 118 -23.35 -2.99 -2.22
CA PRO A 118 -23.85 -2.00 -1.27
C PRO A 118 -22.85 -1.56 -0.20
N ALA A 119 -21.81 -2.36 0.09
CA ALA A 119 -20.76 -1.99 1.02
C ALA A 119 -19.98 -0.74 0.58
N PHE A 120 -19.93 -0.45 -0.73
CA PHE A 120 -19.27 0.73 -1.30
C PHE A 120 -20.20 1.91 -1.55
N ASN A 121 -21.45 1.85 -1.11
CA ASN A 121 -22.33 3.01 -1.20
C ASN A 121 -21.80 4.11 -0.27
N PRO A 122 -21.75 5.38 -0.72
CA PRO A 122 -21.40 6.49 0.15
C PRO A 122 -22.36 6.54 1.35
N VAL A 123 -21.79 6.63 2.55
CA VAL A 123 -22.54 6.75 3.81
C VAL A 123 -22.47 8.14 4.40
N GLY A 124 -21.52 8.97 3.93
CA GLY A 124 -21.32 10.36 4.33
C GLY A 124 -21.36 11.31 3.14
N LYS A 125 -21.34 12.62 3.45
CA LYS A 125 -21.16 13.66 2.43
C LYS A 125 -19.73 13.55 1.89
N ASP A 126 -19.55 13.56 0.56
CA ASP A 126 -18.23 13.68 -0.02
C ASP A 126 -17.62 15.07 0.25
N LYS A 127 -16.28 15.15 0.20
CA LYS A 127 -15.52 16.39 0.43
C LYS A 127 -15.07 17.02 -0.91
N LEU A 128 -15.82 16.80 -1.97
CA LEU A 128 -15.48 17.28 -3.32
C LEU A 128 -16.05 18.68 -3.60
N ASP A 129 -16.96 19.14 -2.77
CA ASP A 129 -17.62 20.43 -2.93
C ASP A 129 -16.61 21.58 -2.89
N GLY A 130 -16.69 22.48 -3.86
CA GLY A 130 -15.74 23.60 -4.02
C GLY A 130 -14.40 23.26 -4.65
N LEU A 131 -14.04 21.99 -4.83
CA LEU A 131 -12.80 21.60 -5.51
C LEU A 131 -12.86 21.94 -7.01
N LYS A 132 -11.73 22.38 -7.55
CA LYS A 132 -11.48 22.60 -8.97
C LYS A 132 -10.42 21.65 -9.53
N VAL A 133 -9.56 21.18 -8.65
CA VAL A 133 -8.46 20.25 -8.98
C VAL A 133 -8.44 19.13 -7.95
N LEU A 134 -8.27 17.90 -8.40
CA LEU A 134 -8.04 16.74 -7.57
C LEU A 134 -6.73 16.06 -8.00
N ILE A 135 -5.81 15.90 -7.06
CA ILE A 135 -4.56 15.20 -7.25
C ILE A 135 -4.65 13.86 -6.52
N ILE A 136 -4.42 12.76 -7.23
CA ILE A 136 -4.49 11.41 -6.67
C ILE A 136 -3.12 10.75 -6.81
N ASP A 137 -2.47 10.45 -5.68
CA ASP A 137 -1.22 9.71 -5.66
C ASP A 137 -1.46 8.19 -5.57
N GLU A 138 -0.45 7.41 -5.95
CA GLU A 138 -0.50 5.94 -6.06
C GLU A 138 -1.71 5.46 -6.88
N ALA A 139 -2.07 6.20 -7.95
CA ALA A 139 -3.23 5.90 -8.78
C ALA A 139 -3.13 4.55 -9.51
N SER A 140 -1.94 3.98 -9.63
CA SER A 140 -1.71 2.62 -10.16
C SER A 140 -2.41 1.52 -9.36
N MET A 141 -2.74 1.77 -8.08
CA MET A 141 -3.43 0.83 -7.19
C MET A 141 -4.97 0.84 -7.36
N LEU A 142 -5.52 1.80 -8.10
CA LEU A 142 -6.96 1.95 -8.25
C LEU A 142 -7.51 1.00 -9.32
N ASN A 143 -8.49 0.16 -8.96
CA ASN A 143 -9.13 -0.72 -9.93
C ASN A 143 -9.98 0.07 -10.96
N ALA A 144 -10.27 -0.57 -12.09
CA ALA A 144 -10.97 0.05 -13.21
C ALA A 144 -12.36 0.61 -12.83
N LYS A 145 -13.10 -0.09 -11.95
CA LYS A 145 -14.41 0.36 -11.48
C LYS A 145 -14.31 1.64 -10.66
N LEU A 146 -13.31 1.73 -9.78
CA LEU A 146 -13.06 2.91 -8.95
C LEU A 146 -12.57 4.09 -9.81
N VAL A 147 -11.64 3.85 -10.73
CA VAL A 147 -11.15 4.87 -11.68
C VAL A 147 -12.32 5.45 -12.48
N LYS A 148 -13.21 4.60 -12.98
CA LYS A 148 -14.43 5.04 -13.70
C LYS A 148 -15.38 5.82 -12.78
N TYR A 149 -15.57 5.39 -11.53
CA TYR A 149 -16.39 6.11 -10.56
C TYR A 149 -15.85 7.51 -10.27
N ILE A 150 -14.55 7.61 -9.96
CA ILE A 150 -13.85 8.89 -9.72
C ILE A 150 -13.99 9.80 -10.93
N SER A 151 -13.68 9.28 -12.13
CA SER A 151 -13.79 10.02 -13.39
C SER A 151 -15.18 10.61 -13.59
N ASN A 152 -16.23 9.79 -13.49
CA ASN A 152 -17.62 10.23 -13.67
C ASN A 152 -18.03 11.30 -12.64
N LYS A 153 -17.62 11.11 -11.37
CA LYS A 153 -17.92 12.07 -10.31
C LYS A 153 -17.21 13.41 -10.55
N CYS A 154 -15.93 13.38 -10.90
CA CYS A 154 -15.14 14.59 -11.22
C CYS A 154 -15.66 15.29 -12.49
N LYS A 155 -16.07 14.54 -13.51
CA LYS A 155 -16.72 15.07 -14.71
C LYS A 155 -17.99 15.84 -14.36
N LYS A 156 -18.87 15.26 -13.55
CA LYS A 156 -20.13 15.90 -13.12
C LYS A 156 -19.90 17.19 -12.33
N LEU A 157 -18.83 17.25 -11.52
CA LEU A 157 -18.48 18.40 -10.68
C LEU A 157 -17.53 19.39 -11.36
N GLN A 158 -17.13 19.13 -12.61
CA GLN A 158 -16.17 19.94 -13.39
C GLN A 158 -14.82 20.10 -12.67
N ILE A 159 -14.31 19.00 -12.08
CA ILE A 159 -13.03 18.93 -11.39
C ILE A 159 -11.98 18.39 -12.36
N LYS A 160 -10.85 19.06 -12.49
CA LYS A 160 -9.67 18.54 -13.21
C LYS A 160 -8.91 17.56 -12.33
N VAL A 161 -8.44 16.47 -12.92
CA VAL A 161 -7.76 15.40 -12.18
C VAL A 161 -6.32 15.24 -12.66
N ILE A 162 -5.39 15.11 -11.73
CA ILE A 162 -4.00 14.70 -12.00
C ILE A 162 -3.75 13.40 -11.25
N MET A 163 -3.50 12.32 -11.99
CA MET A 163 -3.19 11.00 -11.44
C MET A 163 -1.69 10.77 -11.42
N LEU A 164 -1.14 10.45 -10.24
CA LEU A 164 0.28 10.16 -10.04
C LEU A 164 0.47 8.67 -9.82
N GLY A 165 1.56 8.12 -10.34
CA GLY A 165 1.89 6.72 -10.05
C GLY A 165 3.09 6.22 -10.84
N ASP A 166 3.25 4.92 -10.84
CA ASP A 166 4.34 4.22 -11.52
C ASP A 166 3.77 3.07 -12.33
N SER A 167 3.87 3.16 -13.66
CA SER A 167 3.34 2.15 -14.59
C SER A 167 4.09 0.82 -14.54
N SER A 168 5.27 0.78 -13.92
CA SER A 168 6.06 -0.46 -13.74
C SER A 168 5.66 -1.22 -12.46
N GLN A 169 4.87 -0.61 -11.56
CA GLN A 169 4.34 -1.30 -10.39
C GLN A 169 3.23 -2.30 -10.76
N LEU A 170 2.82 -3.10 -9.76
CA LEU A 170 1.72 -4.04 -9.92
C LEU A 170 0.41 -3.28 -10.21
N PRO A 171 -0.34 -3.70 -11.24
CA PRO A 171 -1.71 -3.22 -11.42
C PRO A 171 -2.61 -3.80 -10.32
N PRO A 172 -3.85 -3.31 -10.20
CA PRO A 172 -4.84 -3.91 -9.31
C PRO A 172 -5.05 -5.40 -9.57
N VAL A 173 -5.42 -6.13 -8.52
CA VAL A 173 -5.65 -7.58 -8.60
C VAL A 173 -6.67 -7.90 -9.70
N ASN A 174 -6.36 -8.89 -10.54
CA ASN A 174 -7.15 -9.30 -11.72
C ASN A 174 -7.17 -8.30 -12.89
N GLU A 175 -6.32 -7.28 -12.89
CA GLU A 175 -6.15 -6.37 -14.02
C GLU A 175 -4.77 -6.54 -14.68
N LYS A 176 -4.70 -6.38 -15.99
CA LYS A 176 -3.42 -6.46 -16.73
C LYS A 176 -2.64 -5.16 -16.70
N THR A 177 -3.35 -4.03 -16.63
CA THR A 177 -2.77 -2.68 -16.65
C THR A 177 -3.62 -1.75 -15.81
N SER A 178 -3.00 -0.74 -15.20
CA SER A 178 -3.76 0.28 -14.47
C SER A 178 -4.57 1.15 -15.42
N GLN A 179 -5.87 1.24 -15.18
CA GLN A 179 -6.78 2.10 -15.95
C GLN A 179 -6.52 3.60 -15.71
N ALA A 180 -5.89 3.96 -14.59
CA ALA A 180 -5.59 5.35 -14.24
C ALA A 180 -4.79 6.09 -15.31
N PHE A 181 -3.84 5.39 -15.99
CA PHE A 181 -3.02 5.98 -17.04
C PHE A 181 -3.67 5.90 -18.42
N LEU A 182 -4.59 4.93 -18.62
CA LEU A 182 -5.27 4.74 -19.92
C LEU A 182 -6.38 5.76 -20.16
N ILE A 183 -7.05 6.24 -19.10
CA ILE A 183 -8.12 7.24 -19.23
C ILE A 183 -7.60 8.68 -19.29
N ALA A 184 -6.32 8.90 -18.96
CA ALA A 184 -5.71 10.22 -19.00
C ALA A 184 -5.61 10.74 -20.46
N SER A 185 -5.97 11.99 -20.65
CA SER A 185 -5.84 12.67 -21.96
C SER A 185 -4.37 12.81 -22.38
N ASN A 186 -3.51 13.10 -21.40
CA ASN A 186 -2.06 13.11 -21.56
C ASN A 186 -1.40 12.42 -20.37
N THR A 187 -0.34 11.67 -20.63
CA THR A 187 0.52 11.06 -19.61
C THR A 187 1.96 11.53 -19.80
N TYR A 188 2.49 12.16 -18.76
CA TYR A 188 3.88 12.65 -18.74
C TYR A 188 4.74 11.64 -17.99
N TYR A 189 5.86 11.24 -18.60
CA TYR A 189 6.74 10.20 -18.05
C TYR A 189 8.05 10.81 -17.55
N LEU A 190 8.30 10.70 -16.25
CA LEU A 190 9.59 11.02 -15.64
C LEU A 190 10.49 9.79 -15.69
N LYS A 191 11.50 9.81 -16.56
CA LYS A 191 12.40 8.68 -16.83
C LYS A 191 13.66 8.73 -15.97
N GLU A 192 14.16 9.94 -15.70
CA GLU A 192 15.39 10.17 -14.97
C GLU A 192 15.18 10.07 -13.46
N VAL A 193 15.98 9.23 -12.79
CA VAL A 193 15.98 9.12 -11.31
C VAL A 193 16.87 10.24 -10.76
N VAL A 194 16.27 11.15 -9.98
CA VAL A 194 16.89 12.42 -9.54
C VAL A 194 17.24 12.40 -8.05
N ARG A 195 17.19 11.27 -7.37
CA ARG A 195 17.64 11.21 -5.98
C ARG A 195 19.08 11.68 -5.90
N GLN A 196 19.27 12.99 -5.59
CA GLN A 196 20.57 13.61 -5.44
C GLN A 196 21.39 12.83 -4.41
N GLY A 197 22.58 12.38 -4.81
CA GLY A 197 23.56 11.75 -3.92
C GLY A 197 23.39 10.27 -3.65
N ASP A 198 22.37 9.61 -4.21
CA ASP A 198 22.16 8.18 -3.94
C ASP A 198 22.79 7.31 -5.04
N ASN A 199 24.11 7.13 -4.93
CA ASN A 199 24.86 6.18 -5.76
C ASN A 199 24.54 4.72 -5.34
N ASN A 200 23.29 4.46 -4.92
CA ASN A 200 22.84 3.18 -4.43
C ASN A 200 22.70 2.17 -5.58
N PRO A 201 23.48 1.07 -5.57
CA PRO A 201 23.44 0.05 -6.60
C PRO A 201 22.05 -0.59 -6.84
N ILE A 202 21.15 -0.51 -5.86
CA ILE A 202 19.74 -0.94 -6.03
C ILE A 202 19.09 -0.22 -7.23
N SER A 203 19.44 1.03 -7.49
CA SER A 203 18.91 1.80 -8.62
C SER A 203 19.17 1.11 -9.97
N LYS A 204 20.32 0.44 -10.11
CA LYS A 204 20.68 -0.35 -11.30
C LYS A 204 19.76 -1.56 -11.45
N LEU A 205 19.48 -2.28 -10.36
CA LEU A 205 18.57 -3.42 -10.37
C LEU A 205 17.15 -3.00 -10.80
N LEU A 206 16.67 -1.88 -10.26
CA LEU A 206 15.35 -1.33 -10.60
C LEU A 206 15.28 -0.89 -12.07
N LYS A 207 16.37 -0.35 -12.62
CA LYS A 207 16.45 -0.02 -14.05
C LYS A 207 16.34 -1.27 -14.92
N LEU A 208 17.09 -2.33 -14.59
CA LEU A 208 17.04 -3.60 -15.32
C LEU A 208 15.64 -4.24 -15.29
N LEU A 209 14.98 -4.20 -14.12
CA LEU A 209 13.60 -4.70 -14.00
C LEU A 209 12.62 -3.91 -14.88
N ARG A 210 12.73 -2.57 -14.93
CA ARG A 210 11.90 -1.75 -15.83
C ARG A 210 12.15 -2.06 -17.29
N GLU A 211 13.44 -2.20 -17.69
CA GLU A 211 13.80 -2.58 -19.04
C GLU A 211 13.24 -3.97 -19.42
N ASP A 212 13.18 -4.90 -18.47
CA ASP A 212 12.60 -6.23 -18.65
C ASP A 212 11.06 -6.20 -18.70
N ILE A 213 10.39 -5.28 -17.98
CA ILE A 213 8.95 -5.05 -18.05
C ILE A 213 8.58 -4.47 -19.43
N ASP A 214 9.35 -3.51 -19.92
CA ASP A 214 9.11 -2.86 -21.21
C ASP A 214 9.45 -3.78 -22.40
N ASN A 215 10.48 -4.64 -22.22
CA ASN A 215 10.94 -5.58 -23.24
C ASN A 215 10.45 -7.02 -22.93
N LYS A 216 9.46 -7.47 -23.68
CA LYS A 216 8.77 -8.76 -23.46
C LYS A 216 9.67 -10.02 -23.43
N ASN A 217 10.92 -9.93 -23.91
CA ASN A 217 11.82 -11.08 -24.03
C ASN A 217 13.09 -10.99 -23.15
N GLY A 218 13.24 -9.94 -22.34
CA GLY A 218 14.44 -9.73 -21.52
C GLY A 218 14.39 -10.41 -20.16
N TRP A 219 15.53 -10.90 -19.68
CA TRP A 219 15.74 -11.41 -18.31
C TRP A 219 16.99 -10.78 -17.70
N ARG A 220 17.26 -9.51 -18.05
CA ARG A 220 18.49 -8.76 -17.69
C ARG A 220 18.71 -8.69 -16.19
N PHE A 221 17.61 -8.54 -15.43
CA PHE A 221 17.70 -8.51 -13.97
C PHE A 221 18.22 -9.84 -13.43
N LEU A 222 17.61 -10.98 -13.82
CA LEU A 222 18.03 -12.31 -13.36
C LEU A 222 19.43 -12.67 -13.84
N ASP A 223 19.76 -12.34 -15.09
CA ASP A 223 21.08 -12.55 -15.65
C ASP A 223 22.14 -11.71 -14.90
N TYR A 224 21.79 -10.50 -14.51
CA TYR A 224 22.69 -9.63 -13.77
C TYR A 224 22.97 -10.14 -12.35
N ILE A 225 21.92 -10.47 -11.58
CA ILE A 225 22.08 -10.95 -10.19
C ILE A 225 22.69 -12.34 -10.12
N SER A 226 22.59 -13.18 -11.16
CA SER A 226 23.26 -14.47 -11.22
C SER A 226 24.78 -14.34 -11.31
N LYS A 227 25.30 -13.25 -11.90
CA LYS A 227 26.73 -12.97 -12.12
C LYS A 227 27.31 -12.00 -11.07
N ASN A 228 26.48 -11.17 -10.48
CA ASN A 228 26.90 -10.13 -9.53
C ASN A 228 26.20 -10.36 -8.20
N ARG A 229 26.91 -11.04 -7.30
CA ARG A 229 26.33 -11.45 -6.00
C ARG A 229 26.19 -10.29 -5.02
N GLN A 230 26.95 -9.21 -5.19
CA GLN A 230 26.87 -8.04 -4.33
C GLN A 230 27.36 -6.79 -5.04
N ASP A 231 26.85 -5.65 -4.62
CA ASP A 231 27.34 -4.34 -5.01
C ASP A 231 26.90 -3.33 -3.93
N TYR A 232 27.87 -2.59 -3.38
CA TYR A 232 27.65 -1.62 -2.32
C TYR A 232 28.41 -0.32 -2.63
N ASN A 233 27.79 0.81 -2.30
CA ASN A 233 28.47 2.10 -2.36
C ASN A 233 29.29 2.37 -1.07
N GLU A 234 29.95 3.52 -1.00
CA GLU A 234 30.76 3.95 0.16
C GLU A 234 29.93 4.09 1.45
N GLU A 235 28.63 4.32 1.36
CA GLU A 235 27.70 4.39 2.49
C GLU A 235 27.11 3.03 2.89
N THR A 236 27.65 1.93 2.40
CA THR A 236 27.17 0.55 2.61
C THR A 236 25.74 0.30 2.12
N LYS A 237 25.22 1.15 1.24
CA LYS A 237 23.94 0.94 0.56
C LYS A 237 24.16 0.06 -0.66
N GLY A 238 23.28 -0.90 -0.88
CA GLY A 238 23.42 -1.80 -2.02
C GLY A 238 22.61 -3.08 -1.89
N PHE A 239 23.09 -4.14 -2.54
CA PHE A 239 22.40 -5.41 -2.53
C PHE A 239 23.35 -6.59 -2.33
N TYR A 240 22.78 -7.68 -1.81
CA TYR A 240 23.41 -8.99 -1.65
C TYR A 240 22.49 -10.10 -2.18
N VAL A 241 23.05 -11.05 -2.91
CA VAL A 241 22.34 -12.21 -3.49
C VAL A 241 22.93 -13.49 -2.91
N CYS A 242 22.10 -14.29 -2.28
CA CYS A 242 22.50 -15.53 -1.60
C CYS A 242 21.56 -16.70 -1.90
N GLY A 243 21.96 -17.89 -1.53
CA GLY A 243 21.11 -19.09 -1.57
C GLY A 243 20.06 -19.09 -0.44
N GLN A 244 19.13 -20.05 -0.48
CA GLN A 244 18.00 -20.07 0.47
C GLN A 244 18.45 -20.29 1.92
N THR A 245 19.45 -21.13 2.17
CA THR A 245 19.97 -21.38 3.53
C THR A 245 20.60 -20.14 4.11
N GLU A 246 21.54 -19.52 3.39
CA GLU A 246 22.19 -18.30 3.81
C GLU A 246 21.22 -17.13 3.98
N PHE A 247 20.17 -17.07 3.15
CA PHE A 247 19.10 -16.08 3.28
C PHE A 247 18.36 -16.24 4.62
N SER A 248 18.08 -17.48 5.04
CA SER A 248 17.47 -17.76 6.36
C SER A 248 18.41 -17.36 7.50
N ASP A 249 19.67 -17.75 7.41
CA ASP A 249 20.68 -17.44 8.44
C ASP A 249 20.87 -15.91 8.62
N LEU A 250 20.83 -15.17 7.51
CA LEU A 250 20.89 -13.70 7.55
C LEU A 250 19.63 -13.08 8.18
N ILE A 251 18.46 -13.63 7.90
CA ILE A 251 17.22 -13.21 8.57
C ILE A 251 17.35 -13.45 10.07
N ASP A 252 17.80 -14.64 10.49
CA ASP A 252 17.99 -14.98 11.89
C ASP A 252 18.95 -14.03 12.58
N THR A 253 20.07 -13.73 11.94
CA THR A 253 21.06 -12.78 12.47
C THR A 253 20.49 -11.38 12.61
N CYS A 254 19.83 -10.87 11.55
CA CYS A 254 19.34 -9.49 11.51
C CYS A 254 18.16 -9.24 12.45
N PHE A 255 17.23 -10.19 12.55
CA PHE A 255 16.06 -10.02 13.42
C PHE A 255 16.37 -10.28 14.90
N ASN A 256 17.46 -10.99 15.24
CA ASN A 256 17.97 -11.13 16.59
C ASN A 256 18.91 -9.99 17.04
N ASP A 257 19.22 -9.05 16.18
CA ASP A 257 20.10 -7.93 16.51
C ASP A 257 19.42 -6.97 17.50
N GLU A 258 20.18 -6.45 18.44
CA GLU A 258 19.70 -5.43 19.39
C GLU A 258 19.18 -4.16 18.69
N GLU A 259 19.73 -3.79 17.53
CA GLU A 259 19.23 -2.66 16.76
C GLU A 259 17.80 -2.89 16.28
N TYR A 260 17.44 -4.13 15.90
CA TYR A 260 16.07 -4.45 15.51
C TYR A 260 15.10 -4.30 16.69
N THR A 261 15.48 -4.71 17.89
CA THR A 261 14.64 -4.54 19.09
C THR A 261 14.37 -3.07 19.41
N LYS A 262 15.33 -2.17 19.11
CA LYS A 262 15.21 -0.71 19.26
C LYS A 262 14.42 -0.06 18.11
N ASN A 263 14.49 -0.63 16.92
CA ASN A 263 13.82 -0.14 15.71
C ASN A 263 13.23 -1.29 14.89
N ILE A 264 12.02 -1.67 15.21
CA ILE A 264 11.29 -2.78 14.58
C ILE A 264 10.98 -2.55 13.08
N ASP A 265 11.16 -1.33 12.58
CA ASP A 265 11.01 -0.99 11.15
C ASP A 265 12.34 -1.14 10.36
N LEU A 266 13.40 -1.63 11.01
CA LEU A 266 14.73 -1.75 10.41
C LEU A 266 14.77 -2.76 9.28
N TYR A 267 14.06 -3.88 9.41
CA TYR A 267 14.02 -4.99 8.45
C TYR A 267 12.61 -5.36 8.06
N ARG A 268 12.41 -5.77 6.79
CA ARG A 268 11.15 -6.33 6.31
C ARG A 268 11.40 -7.44 5.31
N ILE A 269 10.67 -8.55 5.43
CA ILE A 269 10.73 -9.65 4.46
C ILE A 269 9.58 -9.45 3.46
N ILE A 270 9.87 -9.58 2.16
CA ILE A 270 8.87 -9.49 1.11
C ILE A 270 8.86 -10.78 0.29
N ALA A 271 7.70 -11.41 0.22
CA ALA A 271 7.45 -12.61 -0.57
C ALA A 271 6.22 -12.42 -1.48
N TYR A 272 5.86 -13.42 -2.25
CA TYR A 272 4.72 -13.35 -3.15
C TYR A 272 3.47 -14.00 -2.56
N THR A 273 3.57 -15.26 -2.13
CA THR A 273 2.40 -16.01 -1.68
C THR A 273 2.08 -15.76 -0.20
N ASN A 274 0.79 -15.70 0.14
CA ASN A 274 0.36 -15.58 1.54
C ASN A 274 0.89 -16.74 2.41
N SER A 275 1.00 -17.95 1.85
CA SER A 275 1.57 -19.10 2.55
C SER A 275 3.04 -18.88 2.91
N ARG A 276 3.84 -18.33 2.00
CA ARG A 276 5.26 -18.05 2.25
C ARG A 276 5.44 -16.91 3.25
N VAL A 277 4.61 -15.87 3.14
CA VAL A 277 4.57 -14.78 4.12
C VAL A 277 4.24 -15.32 5.52
N ALA A 278 3.25 -16.22 5.65
CA ALA A 278 2.92 -16.83 6.94
C ALA A 278 4.08 -17.68 7.49
N GLN A 279 4.81 -18.43 6.63
CA GLN A 279 5.99 -19.18 7.05
C GLN A 279 7.08 -18.26 7.61
N TRP A 280 7.41 -17.16 6.91
CA TRP A 280 8.40 -16.19 7.39
C TRP A 280 7.94 -15.45 8.65
N ASN A 281 6.67 -15.07 8.73
CA ASN A 281 6.11 -14.44 9.92
C ASN A 281 6.21 -15.35 11.15
N ASN A 282 5.83 -16.62 11.00
CA ASN A 282 5.94 -17.59 12.08
C ASN A 282 7.40 -17.84 12.46
N HIS A 283 8.29 -18.00 11.49
CA HIS A 283 9.72 -18.22 11.73
C HIS A 283 10.33 -17.08 12.57
N VAL A 284 10.18 -15.85 12.11
CA VAL A 284 10.71 -14.67 12.83
C VAL A 284 10.06 -14.53 14.19
N ARG A 285 8.74 -14.68 14.29
CA ARG A 285 8.02 -14.55 15.56
C ARG A 285 8.51 -15.54 16.61
N HIS A 286 8.65 -16.82 16.26
CA HIS A 286 9.13 -17.86 17.19
C HIS A 286 10.58 -17.61 17.64
N MET A 287 11.37 -16.96 16.82
CA MET A 287 12.74 -16.64 17.12
C MET A 287 12.87 -15.46 18.11
N ILE A 288 12.07 -14.39 17.93
CA ILE A 288 12.25 -13.13 18.68
C ILE A 288 11.24 -12.91 19.80
N ILE A 289 10.10 -13.62 19.79
CA ILE A 289 9.03 -13.47 20.78
C ILE A 289 9.05 -14.68 21.71
N GLN A 290 9.30 -14.42 23.00
CA GLN A 290 9.21 -15.45 24.03
C GLN A 290 7.76 -15.96 24.12
N ASP A 291 7.59 -17.28 24.25
CA ASP A 291 6.27 -17.93 24.37
C ASP A 291 5.34 -17.75 23.14
N ALA A 292 5.92 -17.51 21.96
CA ALA A 292 5.18 -17.38 20.70
C ALA A 292 4.21 -18.55 20.41
N ASP A 293 4.54 -19.76 20.89
CA ASP A 293 3.70 -20.97 20.72
C ASP A 293 2.49 -21.00 21.67
N LYS A 294 2.50 -20.22 22.74
CA LYS A 294 1.48 -20.31 23.80
C LYS A 294 0.29 -19.38 23.56
N SER A 295 0.46 -18.36 22.73
CA SER A 295 -0.58 -17.37 22.47
C SER A 295 -0.60 -16.93 21.00
N LEU A 296 -1.82 -16.72 20.49
CA LEU A 296 -2.05 -16.18 19.15
C LEU A 296 -1.42 -14.80 18.95
N ILE A 297 -1.44 -13.96 19.97
CA ILE A 297 -0.81 -12.62 19.97
C ILE A 297 -0.15 -12.42 21.34
N THR A 298 1.01 -11.79 21.34
CA THR A 298 1.76 -11.46 22.54
C THR A 298 2.23 -10.00 22.54
N ARG A 299 2.65 -9.51 23.69
CA ARG A 299 3.25 -8.18 23.79
C ARG A 299 4.50 -8.09 22.91
N ASN A 300 4.68 -6.95 22.24
CA ASN A 300 5.74 -6.65 21.27
C ASN A 300 5.61 -7.36 19.92
N ASP A 301 4.56 -8.15 19.66
CA ASP A 301 4.28 -8.60 18.30
C ASP A 301 4.16 -7.40 17.35
N LEU A 302 4.78 -7.52 16.17
CA LEU A 302 4.58 -6.61 15.07
C LEU A 302 3.37 -7.09 14.26
N ILE A 303 2.35 -6.25 14.21
CA ILE A 303 1.07 -6.56 13.56
C ILE A 303 0.87 -5.66 12.34
N MET A 304 0.54 -6.27 11.21
CA MET A 304 0.04 -5.60 9.99
C MET A 304 -1.48 -5.61 10.01
N SER A 305 -2.09 -4.47 9.77
CA SER A 305 -3.55 -4.38 9.59
C SER A 305 -3.98 -4.66 8.14
N TYR A 306 -5.04 -5.43 8.00
CA TYR A 306 -5.69 -5.77 6.73
C TYR A 306 -7.06 -5.10 6.55
N THR A 307 -7.49 -4.34 7.56
CA THR A 307 -8.75 -3.59 7.54
C THR A 307 -8.60 -2.25 8.26
N THR A 308 -9.51 -1.33 8.00
CA THR A 308 -9.65 -0.12 8.82
C THR A 308 -10.63 -0.41 9.95
N VAL A 309 -10.23 -0.19 11.20
CA VAL A 309 -11.10 -0.31 12.36
C VAL A 309 -11.52 1.07 12.83
N VAL A 310 -12.80 1.29 13.00
CA VAL A 310 -13.39 2.56 13.48
C VAL A 310 -14.14 2.36 14.78
N ASN A 311 -14.21 3.42 15.61
CA ASN A 311 -15.02 3.42 16.82
C ASN A 311 -16.51 3.72 16.52
N VAL A 312 -17.33 3.80 17.56
CA VAL A 312 -18.76 4.10 17.45
C VAL A 312 -19.07 5.52 16.91
N PHE A 313 -18.10 6.43 17.01
CA PHE A 313 -18.16 7.78 16.47
C PHE A 313 -17.61 7.88 15.03
N ASN A 314 -17.22 6.74 14.44
CA ASN A 314 -16.60 6.64 13.12
C ASN A 314 -15.17 7.25 13.05
N ASP A 315 -14.49 7.41 14.21
CA ASP A 315 -13.06 7.76 14.23
C ASP A 315 -12.22 6.53 13.96
N ILE A 316 -11.16 6.70 13.20
CA ILE A 316 -10.25 5.60 12.85
C ILE A 316 -9.37 5.27 14.05
N ILE A 317 -9.39 4.01 14.47
CA ILE A 317 -8.53 3.44 15.51
C ILE A 317 -7.32 2.75 14.89
N ILE A 318 -7.57 1.94 13.84
CA ILE A 318 -6.54 1.22 13.08
C ILE A 318 -6.74 1.53 11.59
N ASN A 319 -5.66 1.91 10.92
CA ASN A 319 -5.62 2.14 9.49
C ASN A 319 -5.31 0.84 8.73
N ASN A 320 -5.96 0.60 7.61
CA ASN A 320 -5.60 -0.49 6.70
C ASN A 320 -4.17 -0.29 6.14
N SER A 321 -3.45 -1.39 6.01
CA SER A 321 -2.08 -1.45 5.47
C SER A 321 -1.05 -0.65 6.30
N GLU A 322 -1.30 -0.50 7.60
CA GLU A 322 -0.36 0.11 8.54
C GLU A 322 0.15 -0.92 9.56
N GLU A 323 1.38 -0.74 10.01
CA GLU A 323 2.04 -1.62 10.96
C GLU A 323 1.92 -1.08 12.38
N TYR A 324 1.67 -1.98 13.33
CA TYR A 324 1.45 -1.70 14.75
C TYR A 324 2.28 -2.62 15.64
N ILE A 325 2.64 -2.13 16.81
CA ILE A 325 3.23 -2.93 17.91
C ILE A 325 2.16 -3.16 18.95
N VAL A 326 2.06 -4.38 19.45
CA VAL A 326 1.24 -4.73 20.60
C VAL A 326 1.88 -4.16 21.88
N LYS A 327 1.21 -3.18 22.50
CA LYS A 327 1.69 -2.51 23.72
C LYS A 327 1.15 -3.12 24.98
N ASP A 328 -0.09 -3.56 24.95
CA ASP A 328 -0.77 -4.15 26.09
C ASP A 328 -1.73 -5.23 25.61
N ILE A 329 -1.84 -6.31 26.36
CA ILE A 329 -2.69 -7.46 26.05
C ILE A 329 -3.23 -8.07 27.33
N VAL A 330 -4.51 -8.37 27.36
CA VAL A 330 -5.20 -9.01 28.48
C VAL A 330 -6.11 -10.10 27.93
N ASP A 331 -5.93 -11.32 28.43
CA ASP A 331 -6.85 -12.43 28.17
C ASP A 331 -8.22 -12.14 28.77
N THR A 332 -9.28 -12.37 28.02
CA THR A 332 -10.64 -12.08 28.49
C THR A 332 -11.68 -12.95 27.78
N ILE A 333 -12.88 -12.93 28.34
CA ILE A 333 -14.06 -13.57 27.74
C ILE A 333 -15.09 -12.47 27.46
N ASP A 334 -15.59 -12.42 26.23
CA ASP A 334 -16.65 -11.49 25.85
C ASP A 334 -17.97 -11.83 26.54
N ASN A 335 -18.70 -10.81 27.01
CA ASN A 335 -19.95 -10.99 27.74
C ASN A 335 -21.15 -11.33 26.86
N ASP A 336 -21.12 -11.02 25.55
CA ASP A 336 -22.29 -11.20 24.67
C ASP A 336 -22.40 -12.63 24.13
N TYR A 337 -21.24 -13.25 23.82
CA TYR A 337 -21.16 -14.56 23.17
C TYR A 337 -20.23 -15.53 23.89
N GLU A 338 -19.63 -15.13 25.01
CA GLU A 338 -18.65 -15.90 25.77
C GLU A 338 -17.41 -16.29 24.93
N PHE A 339 -17.08 -15.47 23.91
CA PHE A 339 -15.86 -15.69 23.13
C PHE A 339 -14.63 -15.46 23.99
N LYS A 340 -13.75 -16.43 24.03
CA LYS A 340 -12.38 -16.22 24.52
C LYS A 340 -11.60 -15.36 23.51
N GLY A 341 -10.75 -14.50 24.01
CA GLY A 341 -9.93 -13.63 23.19
C GLY A 341 -9.08 -12.69 24.01
N PHE A 342 -8.60 -11.67 23.34
CA PHE A 342 -7.63 -10.74 23.87
C PHE A 342 -8.13 -9.31 23.71
N LEU A 343 -8.07 -8.51 24.78
CA LEU A 343 -8.16 -7.05 24.69
C LEU A 343 -6.76 -6.50 24.45
N ILE A 344 -6.54 -5.92 23.28
CA ILE A 344 -5.23 -5.50 22.82
C ILE A 344 -5.20 -4.00 22.57
N LYS A 345 -4.14 -3.34 23.06
CA LYS A 345 -3.80 -1.96 22.71
C LYS A 345 -2.62 -1.94 21.75
N PHE A 346 -2.78 -1.20 20.68
CA PHE A 346 -1.78 -1.07 19.62
C PHE A 346 -1.16 0.32 19.59
N GLN A 347 0.05 0.42 19.08
CA GLN A 347 0.68 1.69 18.72
C GLN A 347 1.30 1.56 17.31
N ALA A 348 1.01 2.53 16.43
CA ALA A 348 1.63 2.55 15.11
C ALA A 348 3.16 2.65 15.23
N ILE A 349 3.90 1.94 14.37
CA ILE A 349 5.39 1.90 14.42
C ILE A 349 6.02 3.27 14.20
N HIS A 350 5.34 4.15 13.48
CA HIS A 350 5.79 5.53 13.22
C HIS A 350 5.42 6.52 14.35
N GLY A 351 4.99 6.00 15.51
CA GLY A 351 4.58 6.78 16.66
C GLY A 351 3.08 7.10 16.66
N GLY A 352 2.66 7.89 17.64
CA GLY A 352 1.26 8.25 17.84
C GLY A 352 0.72 7.71 19.17
N ALA A 353 -0.54 8.00 19.45
CA ALA A 353 -1.22 7.55 20.65
C ALA A 353 -1.42 6.02 20.64
N ILE A 354 -1.39 5.42 21.82
CA ILE A 354 -1.82 4.03 22.02
C ILE A 354 -3.33 3.97 21.81
N THR A 355 -3.80 2.99 21.06
CA THR A 355 -5.24 2.81 20.77
C THR A 355 -6.05 2.51 22.03
N GLN A 356 -7.35 2.73 21.99
CA GLN A 356 -8.26 2.06 22.90
C GLN A 356 -8.16 0.53 22.73
N PRO A 357 -8.53 -0.28 23.74
CA PRO A 357 -8.50 -1.73 23.63
C PRO A 357 -9.43 -2.22 22.50
N LEU A 358 -8.93 -3.14 21.69
CA LEU A 358 -9.69 -3.84 20.65
C LEU A 358 -9.75 -5.33 21.01
N PHE A 359 -10.92 -5.95 20.77
CA PHE A 359 -11.12 -7.36 21.04
C PHE A 359 -10.72 -8.20 19.81
N VAL A 360 -9.75 -9.10 20.01
CA VAL A 360 -9.32 -10.09 19.01
C VAL A 360 -9.70 -11.46 19.51
N ILE A 361 -10.46 -12.23 18.72
CA ILE A 361 -10.89 -13.56 19.15
C ILE A 361 -9.72 -14.54 19.17
N ASP A 362 -9.75 -15.45 20.13
CA ASP A 362 -8.88 -16.64 20.13
C ASP A 362 -9.53 -17.74 19.29
N HIS A 363 -9.18 -17.80 18.02
CA HIS A 363 -9.73 -18.80 17.12
C HIS A 363 -9.09 -20.20 17.28
N TYR A 364 -8.11 -20.37 18.18
CA TYR A 364 -7.61 -21.68 18.59
C TYR A 364 -8.50 -22.30 19.66
N ASP A 365 -9.29 -21.50 20.41
CA ASP A 365 -10.34 -22.03 21.26
C ASP A 365 -11.50 -22.56 20.42
N ASN A 366 -11.73 -23.87 20.46
CA ASN A 366 -12.71 -24.54 19.62
C ASN A 366 -14.14 -24.02 19.81
N TYR A 367 -14.55 -23.71 21.06
CA TYR A 367 -15.86 -23.14 21.31
C TYR A 367 -16.01 -21.77 20.65
N THR A 368 -15.08 -20.87 20.88
CA THR A 368 -15.06 -19.51 20.30
C THR A 368 -15.09 -19.58 18.78
N PHE A 369 -14.26 -20.44 18.17
CA PHE A 369 -14.24 -20.62 16.73
C PHE A 369 -15.59 -21.07 16.18
N GLN A 370 -16.21 -22.12 16.75
CA GLN A 370 -17.48 -22.67 16.28
C GLN A 370 -18.63 -21.65 16.41
N MET A 371 -18.71 -20.96 17.55
CA MET A 371 -19.74 -19.96 17.80
C MET A 371 -19.58 -18.72 16.91
N TYR A 372 -18.35 -18.25 16.74
CA TYR A 372 -18.03 -17.14 15.84
C TYR A 372 -18.40 -17.50 14.40
N TYR A 373 -17.98 -18.70 13.92
CA TYR A 373 -18.32 -19.21 12.59
C TYR A 373 -19.83 -19.23 12.36
N LYS A 374 -20.57 -19.85 13.28
CA LYS A 374 -22.04 -19.95 13.21
C LYS A 374 -22.69 -18.56 13.16
N LYS A 375 -22.27 -17.65 14.04
CA LYS A 375 -22.84 -16.30 14.10
C LYS A 375 -22.56 -15.50 12.84
N LEU A 376 -21.32 -15.50 12.36
CA LEU A 376 -20.95 -14.76 11.17
C LEU A 376 -21.64 -15.28 9.90
N THR A 377 -21.75 -16.62 9.76
CA THR A 377 -22.47 -17.24 8.66
C THR A 377 -23.97 -16.87 8.70
N SER A 378 -24.60 -16.92 9.87
CA SER A 378 -26.00 -16.48 10.03
C SER A 378 -26.20 -15.02 9.61
N LEU A 379 -25.31 -14.10 10.01
CA LEU A 379 -25.41 -12.69 9.63
C LEU A 379 -25.27 -12.48 8.11
N ILE A 380 -24.42 -13.24 7.45
CA ILE A 380 -24.27 -13.22 5.98
C ILE A 380 -25.55 -13.73 5.31
N ASP A 381 -26.09 -14.84 5.77
CA ASP A 381 -27.30 -15.45 5.20
C ASP A 381 -28.51 -14.55 5.39
N ASP A 382 -28.67 -13.96 6.56
CA ASP A 382 -29.74 -12.99 6.86
C ASP A 382 -29.65 -11.78 5.93
N ALA A 383 -28.43 -11.24 5.70
CA ALA A 383 -28.22 -10.12 4.80
C ALA A 383 -28.48 -10.46 3.33
N LYS A 384 -28.15 -11.68 2.90
CA LYS A 384 -28.42 -12.14 1.52
C LYS A 384 -29.91 -12.41 1.26
N LYS A 385 -30.63 -12.93 2.25
CA LYS A 385 -32.07 -13.26 2.15
C LYS A 385 -32.97 -12.06 2.39
N ALA A 386 -32.44 -10.97 2.94
CA ALA A 386 -33.23 -9.79 3.28
C ALA A 386 -33.82 -9.09 2.07
N SER A 387 -35.03 -8.51 2.24
CA SER A 387 -35.66 -7.63 1.26
C SER A 387 -34.79 -6.39 0.96
N SER A 388 -35.04 -5.73 -0.16
CA SER A 388 -34.29 -4.53 -0.56
C SER A 388 -34.32 -3.43 0.51
N SER A 389 -35.42 -3.29 1.27
CA SER A 389 -35.59 -2.31 2.34
C SER A 389 -34.79 -2.65 3.61
N GLU A 390 -34.59 -3.94 3.92
CA GLU A 390 -33.94 -4.41 5.15
C GLU A 390 -32.46 -4.75 4.95
N ARG A 391 -32.04 -5.00 3.70
CA ARG A 391 -30.71 -5.47 3.36
C ARG A 391 -29.62 -4.59 3.94
N GLY A 392 -29.75 -3.26 3.88
CA GLY A 392 -28.80 -2.33 4.44
C GLY A 392 -28.62 -2.48 5.95
N SER A 393 -29.72 -2.66 6.69
CA SER A 393 -29.70 -2.89 8.15
C SER A 393 -29.03 -4.22 8.50
N LYS A 394 -29.28 -5.28 7.72
CA LYS A 394 -28.67 -6.60 7.94
C LYS A 394 -27.17 -6.60 7.66
N TRP A 395 -26.72 -5.94 6.57
CA TRP A 395 -25.30 -5.75 6.33
C TRP A 395 -24.64 -4.89 7.42
N LYS A 396 -25.33 -3.89 7.96
CA LYS A 396 -24.81 -3.11 9.09
C LYS A 396 -24.53 -4.02 10.29
N GLN A 397 -25.46 -4.92 10.66
CA GLN A 397 -25.25 -5.88 11.76
C GLN A 397 -24.02 -6.77 11.54
N TYR A 398 -23.80 -7.25 10.29
CA TYR A 398 -22.59 -8.00 9.94
C TYR A 398 -21.31 -7.18 10.15
N PHE A 399 -21.25 -5.95 9.65
CA PHE A 399 -20.07 -5.11 9.79
C PHE A 399 -19.83 -4.67 11.24
N ASP A 400 -20.90 -4.41 12.01
CA ASP A 400 -20.79 -4.07 13.43
C ASP A 400 -20.22 -5.25 14.24
N PHE A 401 -20.65 -6.47 13.92
CA PHE A 401 -20.10 -7.69 14.51
C PHE A 401 -18.60 -7.87 14.14
N LYS A 402 -18.25 -7.73 12.86
CA LYS A 402 -16.85 -7.83 12.40
C LYS A 402 -15.94 -6.78 13.04
N ARG A 403 -16.43 -5.57 13.24
CA ARG A 403 -15.65 -4.51 13.91
C ARG A 403 -15.43 -4.77 15.39
N LYS A 404 -16.40 -5.41 16.04
CA LYS A 404 -16.30 -5.75 17.47
C LYS A 404 -15.35 -6.93 17.70
N TYR A 405 -15.34 -7.92 16.82
CA TYR A 405 -14.61 -9.18 16.96
C TYR A 405 -13.63 -9.37 15.82
N LEU A 406 -12.39 -8.91 16.03
CA LEU A 406 -11.34 -8.99 15.03
C LEU A 406 -10.73 -10.39 14.97
N ILE A 407 -10.22 -10.75 13.79
CA ILE A 407 -9.53 -12.01 13.53
C ILE A 407 -8.05 -11.73 13.25
N ALA A 408 -7.16 -12.36 14.03
CA ALA A 408 -5.75 -12.43 13.72
C ALA A 408 -5.49 -13.69 12.88
N SER A 409 -4.82 -13.53 11.74
CA SER A 409 -4.55 -14.56 10.74
C SER A 409 -5.79 -15.09 10.00
N ASN A 410 -5.57 -15.70 8.84
CA ASN A 410 -6.66 -16.29 8.08
C ASN A 410 -7.17 -17.58 8.73
N ILE A 411 -8.47 -17.70 8.87
CA ILE A 411 -9.11 -18.95 9.30
C ILE A 411 -9.39 -19.79 8.06
N THR A 412 -8.81 -20.98 8.00
CA THR A 412 -8.92 -21.90 6.86
C THR A 412 -9.59 -23.20 7.26
N ASN A 413 -10.25 -23.88 6.30
CA ASN A 413 -10.72 -25.25 6.49
C ASN A 413 -9.57 -26.28 6.31
N SER A 414 -9.86 -27.57 6.53
CA SER A 414 -8.91 -28.66 6.38
C SER A 414 -8.27 -28.75 4.98
N ASN A 415 -8.92 -28.21 3.95
CA ASN A 415 -8.41 -28.18 2.57
C ASN A 415 -7.62 -26.90 2.26
N GLY A 416 -7.32 -26.06 3.25
CA GLY A 416 -6.59 -24.81 3.09
C GLY A 416 -7.39 -23.67 2.45
N LYS A 417 -8.70 -23.84 2.23
CA LYS A 417 -9.56 -22.76 1.74
C LYS A 417 -9.86 -21.77 2.86
N ILE A 418 -9.65 -20.49 2.59
CA ILE A 418 -9.97 -19.42 3.53
C ILE A 418 -11.48 -19.37 3.76
N LEU A 419 -11.90 -19.56 5.01
CA LEU A 419 -13.26 -19.39 5.50
C LEU A 419 -13.52 -17.94 5.87
N PHE A 420 -12.60 -17.36 6.64
CA PHE A 420 -12.62 -15.95 7.01
C PHE A 420 -11.26 -15.32 6.78
N SER A 421 -11.28 -14.15 6.14
CA SER A 421 -10.08 -13.34 5.95
C SER A 421 -9.70 -12.64 7.24
N ARG A 422 -8.42 -12.55 7.48
CA ARG A 422 -7.79 -11.83 8.58
C ARG A 422 -8.12 -10.34 8.58
N ASP A 423 -8.31 -9.78 9.76
CA ASP A 423 -8.35 -8.35 9.99
C ASP A 423 -6.96 -7.83 10.37
N LEU A 424 -6.19 -8.66 11.06
CA LEU A 424 -4.82 -8.45 11.51
C LEU A 424 -3.96 -9.66 11.17
N ASP A 425 -2.65 -9.48 11.03
CA ASP A 425 -1.68 -10.58 10.93
C ASP A 425 -0.29 -10.09 11.36
N TYR A 426 0.67 -11.00 11.53
CA TYR A 426 2.05 -10.59 11.81
C TYR A 426 2.63 -9.80 10.65
N GLY A 427 3.50 -8.84 10.96
CA GLY A 427 4.02 -7.85 10.03
C GLY A 427 5.51 -7.99 9.70
N PHE A 428 6.22 -9.05 10.15
CA PHE A 428 7.65 -9.26 9.88
C PHE A 428 7.88 -9.54 8.40
N ALA A 429 6.97 -10.27 7.79
CA ALA A 429 6.91 -10.53 6.35
C ALA A 429 5.58 -10.07 5.76
N ILE A 430 5.62 -9.55 4.53
CA ILE A 430 4.45 -9.06 3.80
C ILE A 430 4.51 -9.48 2.32
N THR A 431 3.37 -9.45 1.63
CA THR A 431 3.36 -9.67 0.18
C THR A 431 3.85 -8.44 -0.57
N SER A 432 4.39 -8.65 -1.79
CA SER A 432 4.77 -7.54 -2.68
C SER A 432 3.60 -6.57 -2.95
N HIS A 433 2.36 -7.04 -3.05
CA HIS A 433 1.18 -6.19 -3.17
C HIS A 433 0.99 -5.28 -1.95
N ARG A 434 1.14 -5.83 -0.73
CA ARG A 434 1.01 -5.04 0.51
C ARG A 434 2.18 -4.09 0.75
N ALA A 435 3.33 -4.36 0.13
CA ALA A 435 4.48 -3.49 0.20
C ALA A 435 4.35 -2.22 -0.68
N GLN A 436 3.36 -2.16 -1.60
CA GLN A 436 3.14 -0.97 -2.44
C GLN A 436 2.91 0.28 -1.57
N GLY A 437 3.46 1.41 -2.00
CA GLY A 437 3.40 2.68 -1.25
C GLY A 437 4.23 2.72 0.04
N SER A 438 4.94 1.63 0.40
CA SER A 438 5.81 1.55 1.58
C SER A 438 7.29 1.73 1.21
N THR A 439 8.10 2.14 2.19
CA THR A 439 9.56 2.16 2.09
C THR A 439 10.14 1.68 3.42
N TYR A 440 11.10 0.76 3.36
CA TYR A 440 11.79 0.19 4.53
C TYR A 440 13.30 0.45 4.42
N LYS A 441 14.02 0.45 5.54
CA LYS A 441 15.47 0.67 5.53
C LYS A 441 16.17 -0.50 4.82
N ASN A 442 15.96 -1.72 5.28
CA ASN A 442 16.55 -2.93 4.71
C ASN A 442 15.45 -3.94 4.38
N VAL A 443 15.55 -4.59 3.22
CA VAL A 443 14.52 -5.51 2.72
C VAL A 443 15.14 -6.84 2.31
N PHE A 444 14.54 -7.91 2.79
CA PHE A 444 14.78 -9.27 2.36
C PHE A 444 13.73 -9.67 1.33
N VAL A 445 14.13 -10.02 0.10
CA VAL A 445 13.20 -10.42 -0.97
C VAL A 445 13.38 -11.90 -1.30
N ASP A 446 12.34 -12.68 -1.06
CA ASP A 446 12.29 -14.10 -1.42
C ASP A 446 11.99 -14.26 -2.93
N ILE A 447 13.04 -14.11 -3.76
CA ILE A 447 12.92 -14.17 -5.23
C ILE A 447 12.44 -15.54 -5.69
N ASN A 448 12.92 -16.62 -5.05
CA ASN A 448 12.51 -17.96 -5.43
C ASN A 448 10.99 -18.13 -5.33
N ASN A 449 10.37 -17.62 -4.26
CA ASN A 449 8.90 -17.63 -4.13
C ASN A 449 8.20 -16.71 -5.14
N MET A 450 8.88 -15.67 -5.64
CA MET A 450 8.32 -14.78 -6.66
C MET A 450 8.38 -15.34 -8.07
N ILE A 451 9.33 -16.23 -8.34
CA ILE A 451 9.55 -16.81 -9.68
C ILE A 451 8.90 -18.17 -9.82
N TYR A 452 8.96 -18.99 -8.77
CA TYR A 452 8.53 -20.39 -8.81
C TYR A 452 7.33 -20.66 -7.92
N ASP A 453 6.47 -21.57 -8.37
CA ASP A 453 5.39 -22.11 -7.55
C ASP A 453 5.94 -23.12 -6.51
N LYS A 454 5.03 -23.67 -5.70
CA LYS A 454 5.39 -24.67 -4.66
C LYS A 454 5.96 -26.00 -5.20
N TYR A 455 5.85 -26.23 -6.48
CA TYR A 455 6.39 -27.44 -7.17
C TYR A 455 7.70 -27.13 -7.90
N GLY A 456 8.18 -25.89 -7.87
CA GLY A 456 9.38 -25.44 -8.56
C GLY A 456 9.18 -25.08 -10.03
N HIS A 457 7.95 -24.96 -10.51
CA HIS A 457 7.66 -24.53 -11.87
C HIS A 457 7.62 -22.99 -11.93
N PRO A 458 8.22 -22.36 -12.96
CA PRO A 458 8.11 -20.92 -13.14
C PRO A 458 6.67 -20.47 -13.32
N TYR A 459 6.29 -19.35 -12.72
CA TYR A 459 4.99 -18.74 -12.99
C TYR A 459 4.89 -18.31 -14.45
N THR A 460 3.74 -18.57 -15.06
CA THR A 460 3.51 -18.32 -16.49
C THR A 460 3.31 -16.83 -16.83
N ASN A 461 2.76 -16.04 -15.89
CA ASN A 461 2.55 -14.62 -16.07
C ASN A 461 3.85 -13.84 -15.79
N ARG A 462 4.70 -13.73 -16.82
CA ARG A 462 5.99 -13.05 -16.73
C ARG A 462 5.86 -11.56 -16.37
N ASP A 463 4.90 -10.85 -16.96
CA ASP A 463 4.73 -9.41 -16.71
C ASP A 463 4.42 -9.14 -15.23
N GLU A 464 3.48 -9.88 -14.66
CA GLU A 464 3.16 -9.79 -13.24
C GLU A 464 4.35 -10.19 -12.36
N MET A 465 5.09 -11.24 -12.75
CA MET A 465 6.30 -11.68 -12.02
C MET A 465 7.36 -10.58 -11.98
N LEU A 466 7.65 -9.91 -13.08
CA LEU A 466 8.62 -8.81 -13.13
C LEU A 466 8.15 -7.59 -12.34
N ARG A 467 6.85 -7.27 -12.38
CA ARG A 467 6.29 -6.15 -11.61
C ARG A 467 6.31 -6.42 -10.11
N ARG A 468 6.04 -7.66 -9.65
CA ARG A 468 6.15 -7.99 -8.21
C ARG A 468 7.60 -7.95 -7.73
N LEU A 469 8.57 -8.38 -8.54
CA LEU A 469 10.00 -8.21 -8.26
C LEU A 469 10.37 -6.73 -8.19
N TYR A 470 9.92 -5.93 -9.15
CA TYR A 470 10.14 -4.48 -9.17
C TYR A 470 9.57 -3.80 -7.91
N VAL A 471 8.32 -4.10 -7.56
CA VAL A 471 7.71 -3.56 -6.33
C VAL A 471 8.54 -3.96 -5.11
N ALA A 472 8.88 -5.24 -4.93
CA ALA A 472 9.60 -5.72 -3.77
C ALA A 472 10.98 -5.06 -3.65
N CYS A 473 11.78 -5.07 -4.72
CA CYS A 473 13.12 -4.48 -4.74
C CYS A 473 13.10 -2.95 -4.54
N SER A 474 12.06 -2.26 -5.00
CA SER A 474 11.93 -0.81 -4.85
C SER A 474 11.57 -0.35 -3.44
N ARG A 475 11.31 -1.28 -2.51
CA ARG A 475 10.97 -0.94 -1.12
C ARG A 475 12.17 -0.64 -0.24
N ALA A 476 13.36 -1.12 -0.60
CA ALA A 476 14.58 -0.88 0.16
C ALA A 476 15.14 0.53 -0.09
N SER A 477 15.44 1.25 0.98
CA SER A 477 16.13 2.54 0.90
C SER A 477 17.64 2.43 1.15
N ASN A 478 18.08 1.38 1.85
CA ASN A 478 19.47 1.17 2.23
C ASN A 478 20.03 -0.14 1.66
N GLN A 479 19.58 -1.29 2.15
CA GLN A 479 20.09 -2.59 1.73
C GLN A 479 18.99 -3.51 1.24
N LEU A 480 19.33 -4.34 0.25
CA LEU A 480 18.46 -5.32 -0.37
C LEU A 480 19.14 -6.69 -0.36
N VAL A 481 18.56 -7.64 0.35
CA VAL A 481 19.02 -9.04 0.36
C VAL A 481 18.07 -9.88 -0.49
N LEU A 482 18.63 -10.61 -1.44
CA LEU A 482 17.88 -11.35 -2.45
C LEU A 482 18.14 -12.85 -2.32
N SER A 483 17.11 -13.67 -2.08
CA SER A 483 17.25 -15.12 -2.13
C SER A 483 17.08 -15.60 -3.58
N TYR A 484 18.18 -16.00 -4.23
CA TYR A 484 18.16 -16.48 -5.62
C TYR A 484 19.15 -17.61 -5.85
N GLY A 485 18.65 -18.69 -6.43
CA GLY A 485 19.38 -19.95 -6.62
C GLY A 485 19.10 -20.97 -5.51
N LYS A 486 19.74 -22.14 -5.66
CA LYS A 486 19.64 -23.24 -4.69
C LYS A 486 20.51 -23.00 -3.46
#